data_71cc58b1ed9e7ca14a9c90853bc1f0b6
#
_entry.id   71cc58b1ed9e7ca14a9c90853bc1f0b6
#
_cell.length_a   1.000
_cell.length_b   1.000
_cell.length_c   1.000
_cell.angle_alpha   90.00
_cell.angle_beta   90.00
_cell.angle_gamma   90.00
#
_symmetry.space_group_name_H-M   'P 1'
#
loop_
_entity.id
_entity.type
_entity.pdbx_description
1 polymer ?
#
loop_
_entity_poly.entity_id
_entity_poly.type
_entity_poly.pdbx_seq_one_letter_code
_entity_poly.pdbx_strand_id
1 'polypeptide(L)'
;GTRLLYMGPRDKERYFRLRFIPVVPEKDDNFGITDEERVDYKDHLAAGINVMAGYGTVFFVRPKDTRFDTQITDSTDQYQLRNAGNSTVVLDEFHDCSVTDATDCVPTTKHHILPERQLKFEKKPGRRYSFVLVEGLDKKPMKVEKSNG
;
A
#
# COMPACT_ATOMS: atom_id res chain seq x y z
N GLY A 1 -20.50 6.82 0.95
CA GLY A 1 -19.05 6.69 1.14
C GLY A 1 -18.58 7.14 2.51
N THR A 2 -17.41 6.70 2.94
CA THR A 2 -16.81 7.08 4.23
C THR A 2 -15.78 8.16 4.01
N ARG A 3 -15.85 9.23 4.77
CA ARG A 3 -14.89 10.32 4.76
C ARG A 3 -14.18 10.37 6.11
N LEU A 4 -12.84 10.41 6.08
CA LEU A 4 -12.01 10.47 7.27
C LEU A 4 -11.36 11.85 7.38
N LEU A 5 -11.36 12.41 8.58
CA LEU A 5 -10.70 13.66 8.91
C LEU A 5 -9.76 13.42 10.09
N TYR A 6 -8.46 13.66 9.88
CA TYR A 6 -7.49 13.60 10.95
C TYR A 6 -7.36 14.98 11.62
N MET A 7 -7.48 15.00 12.94
CA MET A 7 -7.46 16.23 13.75
C MET A 7 -6.33 16.25 14.79
N GLY A 8 -5.40 15.33 14.70
CA GLY A 8 -4.28 15.21 15.64
C GLY A 8 -3.03 16.00 15.22
N PRO A 9 -1.93 15.87 15.99
CA PRO A 9 -0.67 16.52 15.68
C PRO A 9 -0.08 16.05 14.36
N ARG A 10 0.61 16.95 13.64
CA ARG A 10 1.28 16.67 12.38
C ARG A 10 2.78 17.04 12.43
N ASP A 11 3.40 16.79 13.58
CA ASP A 11 4.84 16.98 13.80
C ASP A 11 5.68 15.90 13.11
N LYS A 12 5.13 14.71 12.98
CA LYS A 12 5.74 13.56 12.31
C LYS A 12 4.69 12.74 11.58
N GLU A 13 5.15 11.87 10.68
CA GLU A 13 4.26 10.93 9.99
C GLU A 13 3.66 9.93 10.99
N ARG A 14 2.38 9.65 10.84
CA ARG A 14 1.63 8.73 11.69
C ARG A 14 0.90 7.71 10.85
N TYR A 15 0.69 6.52 11.42
CA TYR A 15 0.13 5.37 10.73
C TYR A 15 -1.04 4.84 11.54
N PHE A 16 -2.16 4.60 10.85
CA PHE A 16 -3.35 4.04 11.46
C PHE A 16 -3.84 2.88 10.62
N ARG A 17 -4.15 1.78 11.26
CA ARG A 17 -4.83 0.68 10.59
C ARG A 17 -6.33 0.84 10.78
N LEU A 18 -7.05 0.97 9.67
CA LEU A 18 -8.50 1.07 9.67
C LEU A 18 -9.08 -0.27 9.27
N ARG A 19 -10.09 -0.71 10.00
CA ARG A 19 -10.85 -1.91 9.68
C ARG A 19 -12.33 -1.55 9.56
N PHE A 20 -12.93 -1.99 8.49
CA PHE A 20 -14.37 -1.91 8.28
C PHE A 20 -14.95 -3.30 8.52
N ILE A 21 -15.67 -3.46 9.62
CA ILE A 21 -16.21 -4.74 10.02
C ILE A 21 -17.74 -4.64 9.87
N PRO A 22 -18.36 -5.52 9.06
CA PRO A 22 -19.81 -5.56 8.98
C PRO A 22 -20.41 -5.90 10.34
N VAL A 23 -21.46 -5.20 10.72
CA VAL A 23 -22.22 -5.45 11.94
C VAL A 23 -23.69 -5.55 11.61
N VAL A 24 -24.42 -6.32 12.42
CA VAL A 24 -25.87 -6.35 12.29
C VAL A 24 -26.43 -5.10 12.97
N PRO A 25 -27.18 -4.24 12.24
CA PRO A 25 -27.75 -3.05 12.85
C PRO A 25 -28.69 -3.39 14.01
N GLU A 26 -28.59 -2.65 15.07
CA GLU A 26 -29.51 -2.73 16.21
C GLU A 26 -30.80 -1.96 15.88
N LYS A 27 -31.87 -2.23 16.64
CA LYS A 27 -33.19 -1.60 16.41
C LYS A 27 -33.12 -0.07 16.52
N ASP A 28 -32.27 0.43 17.37
CA ASP A 28 -32.09 1.84 17.64
C ASP A 28 -31.10 2.52 16.67
N ASP A 29 -30.43 1.73 15.82
CA ASP A 29 -29.54 2.26 14.80
C ASP A 29 -30.35 2.83 13.63
N ASN A 30 -30.05 4.05 13.24
CA ASN A 30 -30.77 4.75 12.19
C ASN A 30 -30.25 4.39 10.78
N PHE A 31 -30.23 3.08 10.45
CA PHE A 31 -29.73 2.59 9.16
C PHE A 31 -30.81 2.41 8.10
N GLY A 32 -32.09 2.65 8.44
CA GLY A 32 -33.20 2.58 7.48
C GLY A 32 -33.55 1.17 7.03
N ILE A 33 -33.12 0.13 7.75
CA ILE A 33 -33.54 -1.26 7.48
C ILE A 33 -34.78 -1.63 8.28
N THR A 34 -35.59 -2.52 7.72
CA THR A 34 -36.81 -3.04 8.38
C THR A 34 -36.46 -4.11 9.42
N ASP A 35 -37.40 -4.39 10.34
CA ASP A 35 -37.23 -5.49 11.30
C ASP A 35 -37.13 -6.84 10.59
N GLU A 36 -37.87 -7.03 9.49
CA GLU A 36 -37.83 -8.26 8.68
C GLU A 36 -36.42 -8.44 8.05
N GLU A 37 -35.88 -7.40 7.45
CA GLU A 37 -34.52 -7.42 6.88
C GLU A 37 -33.46 -7.75 7.93
N ARG A 38 -33.61 -7.21 9.14
CA ARG A 38 -32.70 -7.50 10.24
C ARG A 38 -32.77 -8.97 10.68
N VAL A 39 -33.98 -9.52 10.82
CA VAL A 39 -34.19 -10.93 11.20
C VAL A 39 -33.62 -11.85 10.12
N ASP A 40 -33.89 -11.56 8.86
CA ASP A 40 -33.36 -12.32 7.71
C ASP A 40 -31.84 -12.32 7.70
N TYR A 41 -31.21 -11.17 7.93
CA TYR A 41 -29.77 -11.03 8.00
C TYR A 41 -29.17 -11.85 9.16
N LYS A 42 -29.79 -11.81 10.34
CA LYS A 42 -29.37 -12.61 11.51
C LYS A 42 -29.53 -14.10 11.25
N ASP A 43 -30.61 -14.51 10.61
CA ASP A 43 -30.84 -15.92 10.29
C ASP A 43 -29.81 -16.45 9.30
N HIS A 44 -29.42 -15.66 8.30
CA HIS A 44 -28.34 -16.00 7.36
C HIS A 44 -26.99 -16.12 8.06
N LEU A 45 -26.68 -15.23 9.01
CA LEU A 45 -25.46 -15.32 9.80
C LEU A 45 -25.43 -16.58 10.67
N ALA A 46 -26.54 -16.91 11.33
CA ALA A 46 -26.66 -18.09 12.16
C ALA A 46 -26.52 -19.38 11.36
N ALA A 47 -26.98 -19.40 10.12
CA ALA A 47 -26.84 -20.53 9.20
C ALA A 47 -25.43 -20.67 8.60
N GLY A 48 -24.52 -19.71 8.84
CA GLY A 48 -23.15 -19.74 8.29
C GLY A 48 -23.08 -19.55 6.79
N ILE A 49 -24.17 -19.09 6.17
CA ILE A 49 -24.28 -18.95 4.70
C ILE A 49 -23.69 -17.63 4.21
N ASN A 50 -23.60 -16.60 5.05
CA ASN A 50 -23.07 -15.30 4.69
C ASN A 50 -21.57 -15.18 4.99
N VAL A 51 -20.78 -14.91 3.93
CA VAL A 51 -19.39 -14.53 4.08
C VAL A 51 -19.36 -13.04 4.40
N MET A 52 -18.99 -12.69 5.63
CA MET A 52 -18.78 -11.30 6.01
C MET A 52 -17.36 -10.92 5.65
N ALA A 53 -17.20 -10.10 4.62
CA ALA A 53 -15.91 -9.57 4.24
C ALA A 53 -15.61 -8.29 5.00
N GLY A 54 -14.57 -8.33 5.85
CA GLY A 54 -13.99 -7.12 6.45
C GLY A 54 -12.91 -6.55 5.54
N TYR A 55 -12.87 -5.24 5.43
CA TYR A 55 -11.84 -4.54 4.68
C TYR A 55 -10.91 -3.80 5.64
N GLY A 56 -9.59 -3.91 5.38
CA GLY A 56 -8.58 -3.19 6.14
C GLY A 56 -7.71 -2.35 5.23
N THR A 57 -7.35 -1.17 5.68
CA THR A 57 -6.41 -0.30 4.99
C THR A 57 -5.49 0.40 5.98
N VAL A 58 -4.34 0.84 5.50
CA VAL A 58 -3.43 1.67 6.28
C VAL A 58 -3.65 3.12 5.87
N PHE A 59 -3.85 3.95 6.87
CA PHE A 59 -4.05 5.39 6.71
C PHE A 59 -2.77 6.10 7.14
N PHE A 60 -2.13 6.81 6.21
CA PHE A 60 -0.91 7.57 6.46
C PHE A 60 -1.27 9.04 6.65
N VAL A 61 -0.79 9.64 7.74
CA VAL A 61 -0.89 11.08 7.98
C VAL A 61 0.49 11.67 7.85
N ARG A 62 0.72 12.44 6.80
CA ARG A 62 2.02 13.09 6.57
C ARG A 62 2.25 14.23 7.54
N PRO A 63 3.52 14.54 7.86
CA PRO A 63 3.84 15.71 8.66
C PRO A 63 3.40 16.98 7.93
N LYS A 64 3.20 18.05 8.68
CA LYS A 64 2.83 19.37 8.13
C LYS A 64 3.87 19.86 7.12
N ASP A 65 5.15 19.68 7.45
CA ASP A 65 6.27 20.06 6.58
C ASP A 65 6.83 18.80 5.91
N THR A 66 6.10 18.27 4.92
CA THR A 66 6.47 17.07 4.19
C THR A 66 7.76 17.30 3.41
N ARG A 67 8.75 16.43 3.61
CA ARG A 67 10.03 16.44 2.92
C ARG A 67 10.37 15.04 2.42
N PHE A 68 10.54 14.91 1.12
CA PHE A 68 11.02 13.68 0.50
C PHE A 68 12.51 13.77 0.22
N ASP A 69 13.23 12.71 0.53
CA ASP A 69 14.66 12.57 0.23
C ASP A 69 14.96 11.08 0.05
N THR A 70 14.72 10.60 -1.16
CA THR A 70 15.00 9.20 -1.52
C THR A 70 16.41 9.11 -2.09
N GLN A 71 17.29 8.43 -1.37
CA GLN A 71 18.67 8.21 -1.75
C GLN A 71 18.81 6.86 -2.43
N ILE A 72 19.31 6.87 -3.67
CA ILE A 72 19.48 5.68 -4.49
C ILE A 72 20.96 5.33 -4.59
N THR A 73 21.29 4.07 -4.32
CA THR A 73 22.60 3.50 -4.57
C THR A 73 22.43 2.38 -5.58
N ASP A 74 23.02 2.59 -6.76
CA ASP A 74 22.95 1.66 -7.88
C ASP A 74 24.34 1.10 -8.14
N SER A 75 24.60 -0.12 -7.67
CA SER A 75 25.85 -0.83 -7.93
C SER A 75 25.65 -1.91 -8.98
N THR A 76 26.73 -2.60 -9.37
CA THR A 76 26.68 -3.65 -10.39
C THR A 76 25.69 -4.77 -10.00
N ASP A 77 25.69 -5.17 -8.73
CA ASP A 77 24.95 -6.34 -8.25
C ASP A 77 23.71 -6.00 -7.41
N GLN A 78 23.63 -4.77 -6.90
CA GLN A 78 22.56 -4.38 -5.96
C GLN A 78 21.98 -3.02 -6.30
N TYR A 79 20.71 -2.86 -5.99
CA TYR A 79 20.01 -1.59 -6.03
C TYR A 79 19.41 -1.32 -4.66
N GLN A 80 19.63 -0.12 -4.14
CA GLN A 80 19.16 0.26 -2.82
C GLN A 80 18.46 1.61 -2.87
N LEU A 81 17.31 1.70 -2.24
CA LEU A 81 16.61 2.95 -1.99
C LEU A 81 16.51 3.16 -0.48
N ARG A 82 17.01 4.28 -0.01
CA ARG A 82 16.91 4.69 1.39
C ARG A 82 16.03 5.94 1.49
N ASN A 83 15.08 5.91 2.40
CA ASN A 83 14.24 7.07 2.68
C ASN A 83 14.88 7.93 3.78
N ALA A 84 15.57 8.98 3.38
CA ALA A 84 16.17 9.96 4.30
C ALA A 84 15.23 11.16 4.56
N GLY A 85 14.03 11.14 4.01
CA GLY A 85 12.99 12.15 4.26
C GLY A 85 12.17 11.85 5.52
N ASN A 86 11.08 12.59 5.68
CA ASN A 86 10.18 12.46 6.83
C ASN A 86 8.80 11.87 6.47
N SER A 87 8.64 11.39 5.26
CA SER A 87 7.38 10.85 4.77
C SER A 87 7.60 9.58 3.96
N THR A 88 6.65 8.65 4.04
CA THR A 88 6.72 7.36 3.35
C THR A 88 6.76 7.54 1.84
N VAL A 89 7.67 6.81 1.21
CA VAL A 89 7.84 6.70 -0.23
C VAL A 89 7.28 5.36 -0.69
N VAL A 90 6.65 5.35 -1.85
CA VAL A 90 6.06 4.13 -2.41
C VAL A 90 6.77 3.73 -3.69
N LEU A 91 7.15 2.45 -3.78
CA LEU A 91 7.51 1.82 -5.05
C LEU A 91 6.26 1.11 -5.54
N ASP A 92 5.59 1.73 -6.50
CA ASP A 92 4.38 1.16 -7.07
C ASP A 92 4.69 0.37 -8.33
N GLU A 93 3.85 -0.62 -8.62
CA GLU A 93 3.97 -1.44 -9.82
C GLU A 93 5.39 -2.02 -10.01
N PHE A 94 5.93 -2.63 -8.96
CA PHE A 94 7.26 -3.24 -9.04
C PHE A 94 7.20 -4.51 -9.88
N HIS A 95 7.89 -4.45 -11.03
CA HIS A 95 7.99 -5.55 -12.00
C HIS A 95 9.40 -6.11 -12.01
N ASP A 96 9.49 -7.44 -12.04
CA ASP A 96 10.72 -8.20 -12.25
C ASP A 96 10.47 -9.12 -13.43
N CYS A 97 10.99 -8.78 -14.58
CA CYS A 97 10.73 -9.48 -15.84
C CYS A 97 12.02 -9.91 -16.53
N SER A 98 11.93 -10.96 -17.36
CA SER A 98 13.04 -11.33 -18.24
C SER A 98 13.30 -10.23 -19.27
N VAL A 99 14.58 -9.99 -19.59
CA VAL A 99 14.97 -9.04 -20.67
C VAL A 99 14.66 -9.59 -22.05
N THR A 100 14.50 -10.91 -22.19
CA THR A 100 14.26 -11.58 -23.47
C THR A 100 12.80 -11.99 -23.69
N ASP A 101 12.02 -12.06 -22.60
CA ASP A 101 10.61 -12.47 -22.64
C ASP A 101 9.79 -11.58 -21.72
N ALA A 102 9.04 -10.63 -22.30
CA ALA A 102 8.22 -9.69 -21.58
C ALA A 102 7.05 -10.35 -20.81
N THR A 103 6.75 -11.61 -21.09
CA THR A 103 5.70 -12.35 -20.37
C THR A 103 6.23 -13.12 -19.15
N ASP A 104 7.55 -13.32 -19.08
CA ASP A 104 8.20 -13.97 -17.94
C ASP A 104 8.45 -12.94 -16.84
N CYS A 105 7.45 -12.72 -16.01
CA CYS A 105 7.47 -11.75 -14.91
C CYS A 105 7.05 -12.40 -13.60
N VAL A 106 7.71 -11.97 -12.52
CA VAL A 106 7.24 -12.25 -11.16
C VAL A 106 5.96 -11.43 -10.91
N PRO A 107 5.00 -11.91 -10.09
CA PRO A 107 3.82 -11.11 -9.77
C PRO A 107 4.17 -9.73 -9.26
N THR A 108 3.47 -8.72 -9.77
CA THR A 108 3.70 -7.31 -9.42
C THR A 108 3.46 -7.05 -7.94
N THR A 109 4.36 -6.30 -7.33
CA THR A 109 4.30 -5.95 -5.92
C THR A 109 4.32 -4.44 -5.69
N LYS A 110 3.95 -4.04 -4.50
CA LYS A 110 3.98 -2.66 -4.04
C LYS A 110 4.74 -2.60 -2.72
N HIS A 111 5.66 -1.67 -2.59
CA HIS A 111 6.50 -1.53 -1.40
C HIS A 111 6.38 -0.13 -0.83
N HIS A 112 6.29 -0.05 0.50
CA HIS A 112 6.31 1.20 1.25
C HIS A 112 7.64 1.30 1.98
N ILE A 113 8.36 2.41 1.78
CA ILE A 113 9.61 2.69 2.47
C ILE A 113 9.34 3.83 3.45
N LEU A 114 9.24 3.48 4.72
CA LEU A 114 9.02 4.44 5.79
C LEU A 114 10.27 5.30 6.02
N PRO A 115 10.16 6.47 6.65
CA PRO A 115 11.32 7.28 7.00
C PRO A 115 12.38 6.47 7.75
N GLU A 116 13.65 6.68 7.41
CA GLU A 116 14.84 6.00 7.94
C GLU A 116 14.95 4.51 7.57
N ARG A 117 14.06 4.01 6.71
CA ARG A 117 14.09 2.64 6.20
C ARG A 117 14.69 2.57 4.81
N GLN A 118 15.05 1.36 4.41
CA GLN A 118 15.62 1.11 3.09
C GLN A 118 15.04 -0.15 2.48
N LEU A 119 15.01 -0.18 1.16
CA LEU A 119 14.72 -1.36 0.35
C LEU A 119 15.95 -1.68 -0.47
N LYS A 120 16.38 -2.94 -0.44
CA LYS A 120 17.46 -3.45 -1.28
C LYS A 120 16.96 -4.62 -2.09
N PHE A 121 17.43 -4.74 -3.31
CA PHE A 121 17.29 -5.97 -4.07
C PHE A 121 18.55 -6.27 -4.88
N GLU A 122 18.79 -7.55 -5.10
CA GLU A 122 19.89 -8.04 -5.91
C GLU A 122 19.49 -7.99 -7.38
N LYS A 123 20.39 -7.49 -8.21
CA LYS A 123 20.21 -7.49 -9.66
C LYS A 123 20.65 -8.82 -10.23
N LYS A 124 19.69 -9.62 -10.69
CA LYS A 124 19.99 -10.92 -11.32
C LYS A 124 20.26 -10.75 -12.80
N PRO A 125 21.22 -11.52 -13.37
CA PRO A 125 21.45 -11.50 -14.81
C PRO A 125 20.19 -11.85 -15.58
N GLY A 126 19.99 -11.17 -16.71
CA GLY A 126 18.85 -11.42 -17.58
C GLY A 126 17.50 -10.93 -17.07
N ARG A 127 17.50 -10.14 -15.99
CA ARG A 127 16.27 -9.56 -15.43
C ARG A 127 16.26 -8.05 -15.58
N ARG A 128 15.08 -7.51 -15.80
CA ARG A 128 14.80 -6.08 -15.83
C ARG A 128 13.81 -5.76 -14.73
N TYR A 129 14.14 -4.77 -13.93
CA TYR A 129 13.29 -4.29 -12.85
C TYR A 129 12.72 -2.93 -13.25
N SER A 130 11.43 -2.73 -13.02
CA SER A 130 10.80 -1.44 -13.26
C SER A 130 9.79 -1.15 -12.15
N PHE A 131 9.64 0.11 -11.82
CA PHE A 131 8.70 0.56 -10.81
C PHE A 131 8.40 2.04 -11.00
N VAL A 132 7.35 2.50 -10.36
CA VAL A 132 7.04 3.92 -10.27
C VAL A 132 7.40 4.38 -8.86
N LEU A 133 8.35 5.30 -8.75
CA LEU A 133 8.72 5.91 -7.47
C LEU A 133 7.72 7.03 -7.19
N VAL A 134 6.96 6.88 -6.09
CA VAL A 134 5.91 7.83 -5.71
C VAL A 134 6.35 8.60 -4.46
N GLU A 135 6.55 9.90 -4.62
CA GLU A 135 6.86 10.84 -3.55
C GLU A 135 5.74 11.87 -3.51
N GLY A 136 4.72 11.61 -2.68
CA GLY A 136 3.54 12.47 -2.66
C GLY A 136 2.75 12.43 -3.96
N LEU A 137 2.70 13.57 -4.65
CA LEU A 137 2.05 13.69 -5.96
C LEU A 137 3.01 13.43 -7.13
N ASP A 138 4.30 13.39 -6.85
CA ASP A 138 5.31 13.13 -7.87
C ASP A 138 5.43 11.64 -8.13
N LYS A 139 5.38 11.28 -9.42
CA LYS A 139 5.52 9.90 -9.88
C LYS A 139 6.62 9.83 -10.91
N LYS A 140 7.63 9.02 -10.65
CA LYS A 140 8.80 8.87 -11.51
C LYS A 140 8.96 7.42 -11.94
N PRO A 141 8.83 7.10 -13.24
CA PRO A 141 9.13 5.76 -13.75
C PRO A 141 10.63 5.48 -13.64
N MET A 142 10.95 4.30 -13.12
CA MET A 142 12.34 3.85 -12.93
C MET A 142 12.54 2.52 -13.61
N LYS A 143 13.72 2.34 -14.23
CA LYS A 143 14.15 1.07 -14.83
C LYS A 143 15.54 0.73 -14.31
N VAL A 144 15.73 -0.54 -13.96
CA VAL A 144 16.99 -1.04 -13.40
C VAL A 144 17.34 -2.35 -14.08
N GLU A 145 18.56 -2.45 -14.58
CA GLU A 145 19.11 -3.67 -15.16
C GLU A 145 20.52 -3.89 -14.64
N LYS A 146 20.94 -5.15 -14.59
CA LYS A 146 22.34 -5.47 -14.34
C LYS A 146 23.15 -5.14 -15.59
N SER A 147 24.13 -4.23 -15.46
CA SER A 147 25.00 -3.92 -16.58
C SER A 147 25.92 -5.10 -16.90
N ASN A 148 26.00 -5.41 -18.20
CA ASN A 148 26.96 -6.39 -18.72
C ASN A 148 28.32 -5.72 -18.88
N GLY A 149 29.15 -5.90 -17.88
CA GLY A 149 30.47 -5.25 -18.01
C GLY A 149 31.38 -5.54 -16.88
#